data_3cb185e764d6565d92378206602b0e66
#
_entry.id   3cb185e764d6565d92378206602b0e66
#
_cell.length_a   1.000
_cell.length_b   1.000
_cell.length_c   1.000
_cell.angle_alpha   90.00
_cell.angle_beta   90.00
_cell.angle_gamma   90.00
#
_symmetry.space_group_name_H-M   'P 1'
#
loop_
_entity.id
_entity.type
_entity.pdbx_description
1 polymer ?
#
loop_
_entity_poly.entity_id
_entity_poly.type
_entity_poly.pdbx_seq_one_letter_code
_entity_poly.pdbx_strand_id
1 'polypeptide(L)'
;MGSIADADALARRIYARSIAGARNVNWVGGDPTPHIDTILKTMRALADLEQETEADARFLNVPMVFNSNTYYSTEAAKLLDGVIDVYLSDFKYGNDRCAKRYSHVDKYMETVTRNLVASQHRLMIRHLVMPGHAQCCTGPTVAWVRETMRDVKFNLMFQYTPYNVTDYPEINRFVSDAERREATNIAKGLNLI
;
A
#
# COMPACT_ATOMS: atom_id res chain seq x y z
N MET A 1 -7.29 22.32 0.75
CA MET A 1 -7.11 21.89 -0.66
C MET A 1 -5.62 21.87 -0.94
N GLY A 2 -5.06 20.73 -1.39
CA GLY A 2 -3.66 20.66 -1.82
C GLY A 2 -3.48 21.39 -3.15
N SER A 3 -2.29 21.96 -3.39
CA SER A 3 -1.93 22.50 -4.71
C SER A 3 -1.54 21.35 -5.65
N ILE A 4 -1.78 21.55 -6.95
CA ILE A 4 -1.22 20.64 -7.98
C ILE A 4 0.30 20.74 -7.87
N ALA A 5 0.95 19.61 -7.63
CA ALA A 5 2.40 19.57 -7.52
C ALA A 5 3.03 19.56 -8.93
N ASP A 6 3.97 20.46 -9.17
CA ASP A 6 4.80 20.44 -10.36
C ASP A 6 5.84 19.31 -10.25
N ALA A 7 5.94 18.50 -11.29
CA ALA A 7 6.79 17.31 -11.32
C ALA A 7 8.29 17.66 -11.17
N ASP A 8 8.74 18.74 -11.81
CA ASP A 8 10.13 19.20 -11.73
C ASP A 8 10.47 19.75 -10.35
N ALA A 9 9.54 20.48 -9.73
CA ALA A 9 9.72 20.98 -8.37
C ALA A 9 9.76 19.82 -7.35
N LEU A 10 8.93 18.79 -7.54
CA LEU A 10 8.98 17.57 -6.73
C LEU A 10 10.30 16.82 -6.92
N ALA A 11 10.78 16.66 -8.16
CA ALA A 11 12.04 16.01 -8.46
C ALA A 11 13.21 16.71 -7.76
N ARG A 12 13.34 18.04 -7.89
CA ARG A 12 14.35 18.83 -7.19
C ARG A 12 14.28 18.67 -5.68
N ARG A 13 13.07 18.62 -5.12
CA ARG A 13 12.87 18.44 -3.68
C ARG A 13 13.27 17.03 -3.22
N ILE A 14 12.94 15.99 -3.97
CA ILE A 14 13.36 14.61 -3.72
C ILE A 14 14.88 14.53 -3.77
N TYR A 15 15.50 15.04 -4.82
CA TYR A 15 16.95 15.08 -4.99
C TYR A 15 17.65 15.73 -3.78
N ALA A 16 17.23 16.93 -3.39
CA ALA A 16 17.78 17.63 -2.24
C ALA A 16 17.62 16.85 -0.92
N ARG A 17 16.48 16.15 -0.74
CA ARG A 17 16.24 15.32 0.44
C ARG A 17 17.05 14.04 0.43
N SER A 18 17.28 13.45 -0.73
CA SER A 18 18.13 12.25 -0.89
C SER A 18 19.58 12.56 -0.49
N ILE A 19 20.11 13.69 -0.95
CA ILE A 19 21.43 14.18 -0.53
C ILE A 19 21.49 14.41 1.02
N ALA A 20 20.40 14.89 1.59
CA ALA A 20 20.29 15.12 3.03
C ALA A 20 20.04 13.83 3.85
N GLY A 21 20.11 12.64 3.21
CA GLY A 21 20.02 11.34 3.89
C GLY A 21 18.63 10.76 4.02
N ALA A 22 17.67 11.17 3.17
CA ALA A 22 16.38 10.48 3.08
C ALA A 22 16.57 9.01 2.69
N ARG A 23 15.82 8.11 3.33
CA ARG A 23 15.98 6.64 3.16
C ARG A 23 15.07 6.05 2.09
N ASN A 24 13.99 6.72 1.73
CA ASN A 24 13.06 6.33 0.68
C ASN A 24 12.21 7.52 0.24
N VAL A 25 11.56 7.37 -0.89
CA VAL A 25 10.45 8.21 -1.33
C VAL A 25 9.17 7.40 -1.19
N ASN A 26 8.26 7.85 -0.34
CA ASN A 26 7.00 7.15 -0.08
C ASN A 26 5.85 7.90 -0.78
N TRP A 27 5.38 7.35 -1.90
CA TRP A 27 4.21 7.82 -2.61
C TRP A 27 2.96 7.38 -1.85
N VAL A 28 2.34 8.33 -1.15
CA VAL A 28 1.21 8.14 -0.25
C VAL A 28 0.33 9.40 -0.27
N GLY A 29 -0.80 9.34 0.42
CA GLY A 29 -1.71 10.49 0.58
C GLY A 29 -3.10 10.20 0.03
N GLY A 30 -4.01 9.76 0.91
CA GLY A 30 -5.27 9.15 0.51
C GLY A 30 -5.00 7.84 -0.23
N ASP A 31 -4.75 7.91 -1.51
CA ASP A 31 -4.17 6.84 -2.33
C ASP A 31 -3.35 7.47 -3.47
N PRO A 32 -2.15 6.97 -3.81
CA PRO A 32 -1.30 7.54 -4.85
C PRO A 32 -1.76 7.18 -6.27
N THR A 33 -2.63 6.19 -6.44
CA THR A 33 -3.05 5.68 -7.75
C THR A 33 -3.62 6.76 -8.69
N PRO A 34 -4.45 7.71 -8.23
CA PRO A 34 -4.93 8.80 -9.10
C PRO A 34 -3.83 9.75 -9.59
N HIS A 35 -2.64 9.67 -9.02
CA HIS A 35 -1.52 10.57 -9.30
C HIS A 35 -0.35 9.89 -10.02
N ILE A 36 -0.56 8.69 -10.60
CA ILE A 36 0.49 7.91 -11.30
C ILE A 36 1.18 8.76 -12.39
N ASP A 37 0.43 9.54 -13.16
CA ASP A 37 1.01 10.44 -14.17
C ASP A 37 2.02 11.42 -13.56
N THR A 38 1.65 12.09 -12.47
CA THR A 38 2.56 13.01 -11.75
C THR A 38 3.76 12.27 -11.17
N ILE A 39 3.56 11.09 -10.61
CA ILE A 39 4.63 10.25 -10.05
C ILE A 39 5.64 9.90 -11.15
N LEU A 40 5.19 9.40 -12.29
CA LEU A 40 6.06 9.00 -13.39
C LEU A 40 6.81 10.19 -14.00
N LYS A 41 6.15 11.34 -14.17
CA LYS A 41 6.79 12.58 -14.61
C LYS A 41 7.87 13.05 -13.62
N THR A 42 7.58 12.98 -12.33
CA THR A 42 8.55 13.32 -11.28
C THR A 42 9.76 12.39 -11.30
N MET A 43 9.54 11.09 -11.45
CA MET A 43 10.63 10.12 -11.53
C MET A 43 11.49 10.33 -12.79
N ARG A 44 10.87 10.69 -13.91
CA ARG A 44 11.60 11.05 -15.13
C ARG A 44 12.45 12.29 -14.92
N ALA A 45 11.87 13.38 -14.41
CA ALA A 45 12.59 14.61 -14.11
C ALA A 45 13.71 14.39 -13.08
N LEU A 46 13.54 13.49 -12.11
CA LEU A 46 14.59 13.11 -11.17
C LEU A 46 15.74 12.41 -11.88
N ALA A 47 15.47 11.46 -12.77
CA ALA A 47 16.51 10.79 -13.55
C ALA A 47 17.29 11.76 -14.47
N ASP A 48 16.60 12.74 -15.07
CA ASP A 48 17.25 13.76 -15.90
C ASP A 48 18.17 14.66 -15.04
N LEU A 49 17.73 15.09 -13.84
CA LEU A 49 18.56 15.84 -12.88
C LEU A 49 19.81 15.09 -12.44
N GLU A 50 19.70 13.78 -12.25
CA GLU A 50 20.81 12.92 -11.84
C GLU A 50 21.87 12.81 -12.93
N GLN A 51 21.45 12.73 -14.20
CA GLN A 51 22.37 12.73 -15.35
C GLN A 51 23.09 14.08 -15.53
N GLU A 52 22.40 15.20 -15.30
CA GLU A 52 22.95 16.55 -15.46
C GLU A 52 23.99 16.90 -14.37
N THR A 53 23.85 16.34 -13.19
CA THR A 53 24.69 16.75 -12.04
C THR A 53 25.94 15.91 -11.87
N GLU A 54 26.23 14.94 -12.76
CA GLU A 54 27.33 13.97 -12.60
C GLU A 54 27.38 13.38 -11.16
N ALA A 55 26.22 13.34 -10.54
CA ALA A 55 26.09 13.00 -9.13
C ALA A 55 26.68 11.62 -8.86
N ASP A 56 27.51 11.55 -7.85
CA ASP A 56 28.05 10.31 -7.31
C ASP A 56 26.88 9.28 -7.19
N ALA A 57 27.01 8.13 -7.83
CA ALA A 57 25.99 7.09 -7.98
C ALA A 57 25.29 6.67 -6.67
N ARG A 58 25.74 7.17 -5.53
CA ARG A 58 25.15 7.00 -4.21
C ARG A 58 23.79 7.68 -4.03
N PHE A 59 23.46 8.70 -4.82
CA PHE A 59 22.21 9.47 -4.66
C PHE A 59 21.03 8.84 -5.39
N LEU A 60 21.29 8.00 -6.38
CA LEU A 60 20.29 7.25 -7.15
C LEU A 60 19.61 6.11 -6.40
N ASN A 61 20.06 5.80 -5.20
CA ASN A 61 19.67 4.60 -4.46
C ASN A 61 18.61 4.86 -3.38
N VAL A 62 17.75 5.87 -3.56
CA VAL A 62 16.61 6.08 -2.66
C VAL A 62 15.41 5.29 -3.16
N PRO A 63 15.03 4.18 -2.47
CA PRO A 63 13.94 3.33 -2.93
C PRO A 63 12.62 4.08 -3.09
N MET A 64 11.92 3.79 -4.17
CA MET A 64 10.57 4.29 -4.46
C MET A 64 9.53 3.35 -3.87
N VAL A 65 8.79 3.81 -2.88
CA VAL A 65 7.75 3.05 -2.19
C VAL A 65 6.38 3.50 -2.69
N PHE A 66 5.57 2.56 -3.20
CA PHE A 66 4.17 2.79 -3.57
C PHE A 66 3.25 2.28 -2.48
N ASN A 67 2.69 3.20 -1.70
CA ASN A 67 1.88 2.92 -0.52
C ASN A 67 0.40 3.12 -0.87
N SER A 68 -0.29 2.05 -1.24
CA SER A 68 -1.63 2.10 -1.81
C SER A 68 -2.60 1.09 -1.20
N ASN A 69 -3.90 1.31 -1.47
CA ASN A 69 -4.96 0.35 -1.16
C ASN A 69 -4.97 -0.86 -2.11
N THR A 70 -4.05 -0.93 -3.06
CA THR A 70 -3.85 -2.03 -4.02
C THR A 70 -5.02 -2.25 -5.00
N TYR A 71 -6.05 -1.41 -4.95
CA TYR A 71 -7.21 -1.49 -5.82
C TYR A 71 -7.04 -0.54 -7.02
N TYR A 72 -6.35 -1.02 -8.06
CA TYR A 72 -6.08 -0.28 -9.30
C TYR A 72 -6.14 -1.19 -10.54
N SER A 73 -6.21 -0.58 -11.73
CA SER A 73 -6.35 -1.30 -12.99
C SER A 73 -5.08 -2.04 -13.42
N THR A 74 -5.21 -2.93 -14.38
CA THR A 74 -4.07 -3.63 -14.99
C THR A 74 -3.12 -2.67 -15.71
N GLU A 75 -3.65 -1.62 -16.31
CA GLU A 75 -2.87 -0.57 -16.98
C GLU A 75 -2.03 0.20 -15.98
N ALA A 76 -2.61 0.56 -14.82
CA ALA A 76 -1.87 1.18 -13.73
C ALA A 76 -0.74 0.26 -13.21
N ALA A 77 -1.03 -1.04 -13.05
CA ALA A 77 -0.01 -2.02 -12.65
C ALA A 77 1.17 -2.05 -13.64
N LYS A 78 0.90 -2.05 -14.94
CA LYS A 78 1.94 -2.03 -15.98
C LYS A 78 2.79 -0.76 -15.97
N LEU A 79 2.17 0.39 -15.68
CA LEU A 79 2.88 1.68 -15.60
C LEU A 79 3.82 1.76 -14.38
N LEU A 80 3.50 1.05 -13.31
CA LEU A 80 4.29 1.01 -12.08
C LEU A 80 5.39 -0.05 -12.12
N ASP A 81 5.27 -1.04 -13.01
CA ASP A 81 6.26 -2.12 -13.13
C ASP A 81 7.62 -1.58 -13.59
N GLY A 82 8.66 -2.02 -12.91
CA GLY A 82 10.04 -1.56 -13.18
C GLY A 82 10.41 -0.20 -12.59
N VAL A 83 9.42 0.60 -12.13
CA VAL A 83 9.67 1.95 -11.56
C VAL A 83 9.52 2.00 -10.03
N ILE A 84 8.84 1.04 -9.43
CA ILE A 84 8.63 0.95 -7.99
C ILE A 84 9.52 -0.14 -7.40
N ASP A 85 10.26 0.21 -6.32
CA ASP A 85 11.14 -0.71 -5.62
C ASP A 85 10.41 -1.51 -4.53
N VAL A 86 9.42 -0.90 -3.89
CA VAL A 86 8.65 -1.53 -2.80
C VAL A 86 7.18 -1.19 -2.94
N TYR A 87 6.33 -2.20 -3.00
CA TYR A 87 4.88 -2.05 -2.89
C TYR A 87 4.47 -2.28 -1.44
N LEU A 88 3.98 -1.23 -0.79
CA LEU A 88 3.39 -1.27 0.54
C LEU A 88 1.87 -1.33 0.37
N SER A 89 1.33 -2.54 0.33
CA SER A 89 0.00 -2.84 -0.18
C SER A 89 -0.99 -3.16 0.93
N ASP A 90 -2.09 -2.41 0.98
CA ASP A 90 -3.18 -2.72 1.90
C ASP A 90 -4.06 -3.83 1.32
N PHE A 91 -4.22 -4.93 2.06
CA PHE A 91 -5.20 -5.98 1.80
C PHE A 91 -6.27 -5.90 2.90
N LYS A 92 -7.27 -5.04 2.71
CA LYS A 92 -8.21 -4.62 3.77
C LYS A 92 -9.34 -5.61 4.02
N TYR A 93 -9.89 -6.22 2.95
CA TYR A 93 -11.08 -7.06 3.02
C TYR A 93 -10.77 -8.48 2.54
N GLY A 94 -11.33 -9.46 3.21
CA GLY A 94 -11.22 -10.86 2.80
C GLY A 94 -12.35 -11.34 1.89
N ASN A 95 -13.26 -10.43 1.46
CA ASN A 95 -14.37 -10.73 0.55
C ASN A 95 -14.95 -9.46 -0.08
N ASP A 96 -15.63 -9.64 -1.21
CA ASP A 96 -16.23 -8.54 -1.98
C ASP A 96 -17.42 -7.88 -1.26
N ARG A 97 -18.16 -8.62 -0.42
CA ARG A 97 -19.31 -8.07 0.32
C ARG A 97 -18.87 -6.99 1.30
N CYS A 98 -17.80 -7.23 2.08
CA CYS A 98 -17.25 -6.23 2.99
C CYS A 98 -16.66 -5.04 2.23
N ALA A 99 -15.95 -5.29 1.13
CA ALA A 99 -15.40 -4.23 0.29
C ALA A 99 -16.50 -3.35 -0.32
N LYS A 100 -17.57 -3.94 -0.82
CA LYS A 100 -18.74 -3.21 -1.33
C LYS A 100 -19.42 -2.40 -0.25
N ARG A 101 -19.61 -2.98 0.95
CA ARG A 101 -20.27 -2.32 2.07
C ARG A 101 -19.52 -1.10 2.56
N TYR A 102 -18.21 -1.21 2.81
CA TYR A 102 -17.44 -0.16 3.49
C TYR A 102 -16.63 0.74 2.57
N SER A 103 -16.38 0.33 1.33
CA SER A 103 -15.58 1.10 0.36
C SER A 103 -16.29 1.31 -0.98
N HIS A 104 -17.50 0.77 -1.14
CA HIS A 104 -18.33 0.90 -2.36
C HIS A 104 -17.62 0.43 -3.64
N VAL A 105 -16.70 -0.53 -3.53
CA VAL A 105 -15.96 -1.10 -4.66
C VAL A 105 -16.45 -2.51 -5.01
N ASP A 106 -16.42 -2.84 -6.29
CA ASP A 106 -16.79 -4.13 -6.83
C ASP A 106 -15.55 -4.95 -7.21
N LYS A 107 -15.67 -6.29 -7.28
CA LYS A 107 -14.56 -7.19 -7.68
C LYS A 107 -13.26 -6.93 -6.90
N TYR A 108 -13.38 -6.65 -5.62
CA TYR A 108 -12.24 -6.29 -4.78
C TYR A 108 -11.22 -7.42 -4.71
N MET A 109 -11.66 -8.65 -4.43
CA MET A 109 -10.76 -9.80 -4.30
C MET A 109 -10.03 -10.06 -5.61
N GLU A 110 -10.72 -10.09 -6.75
CA GLU A 110 -10.13 -10.26 -8.08
C GLU A 110 -9.05 -9.20 -8.35
N THR A 111 -9.39 -7.93 -8.10
CA THR A 111 -8.51 -6.79 -8.41
C THR A 111 -7.27 -6.77 -7.51
N VAL A 112 -7.48 -6.89 -6.19
CA VAL A 112 -6.38 -6.76 -5.22
C VAL A 112 -5.46 -7.97 -5.30
N THR A 113 -5.98 -9.18 -5.36
CA THR A 113 -5.14 -10.40 -5.43
C THR A 113 -4.31 -10.45 -6.71
N ARG A 114 -4.87 -10.03 -7.84
CA ARG A 114 -4.11 -9.87 -9.10
C ARG A 114 -2.93 -8.91 -8.92
N ASN A 115 -3.16 -7.74 -8.32
CA ASN A 115 -2.12 -6.73 -8.13
C ASN A 115 -1.06 -7.18 -7.12
N LEU A 116 -1.45 -7.88 -6.05
CA LEU A 116 -0.51 -8.46 -5.09
C LEU A 116 0.40 -9.51 -5.77
N VAL A 117 -0.15 -10.39 -6.60
CA VAL A 117 0.64 -11.38 -7.36
C VAL A 117 1.60 -10.69 -8.33
N ALA A 118 1.14 -9.66 -9.04
CA ALA A 118 1.99 -8.93 -9.98
C ALA A 118 3.21 -8.26 -9.31
N SER A 119 3.07 -7.84 -8.05
CA SER A 119 4.13 -7.14 -7.29
C SER A 119 4.87 -8.05 -6.28
N GLN A 120 4.64 -9.36 -6.28
CA GLN A 120 5.07 -10.29 -5.21
C GLN A 120 6.56 -10.24 -4.83
N HIS A 121 7.45 -9.94 -5.77
CA HIS A 121 8.90 -9.90 -5.52
C HIS A 121 9.38 -8.65 -4.77
N ARG A 122 8.51 -7.65 -4.62
CA ARG A 122 8.80 -6.34 -4.03
C ARG A 122 7.71 -5.92 -3.05
N LEU A 123 7.01 -6.88 -2.45
CA LEU A 123 5.76 -6.68 -1.75
C LEU A 123 5.91 -6.77 -0.23
N MET A 124 5.24 -5.85 0.46
CA MET A 124 4.88 -5.94 1.86
C MET A 124 3.38 -5.75 1.99
N ILE A 125 2.67 -6.74 2.52
CA ILE A 125 1.22 -6.67 2.74
C ILE A 125 0.94 -6.09 4.12
N ARG A 126 -0.03 -5.17 4.18
CA ARG A 126 -0.60 -4.67 5.42
C ARG A 126 -2.07 -5.04 5.49
N HIS A 127 -2.49 -5.58 6.65
CA HIS A 127 -3.89 -5.88 6.92
C HIS A 127 -4.34 -5.17 8.19
N LEU A 128 -5.29 -4.24 8.04
CA LEU A 128 -5.89 -3.53 9.16
C LEU A 128 -7.06 -4.35 9.71
N VAL A 129 -6.91 -4.85 10.93
CA VAL A 129 -7.98 -5.57 11.62
C VAL A 129 -9.10 -4.59 11.97
N MET A 130 -10.32 -4.92 11.53
CA MET A 130 -11.52 -4.14 11.83
C MET A 130 -12.39 -4.85 12.88
N PRO A 131 -13.12 -4.09 13.71
CA PRO A 131 -14.02 -4.66 14.70
C PRO A 131 -15.05 -5.62 14.08
N GLY A 132 -15.22 -6.81 14.64
CA GLY A 132 -16.15 -7.82 14.15
C GLY A 132 -15.76 -8.53 12.85
N HIS A 133 -14.56 -8.29 12.32
CA HIS A 133 -14.19 -8.76 10.98
C HIS A 133 -13.02 -9.77 10.97
N ALA A 134 -12.66 -10.31 12.13
CA ALA A 134 -11.57 -11.31 12.19
C ALA A 134 -11.88 -12.53 11.31
N GLN A 135 -13.09 -13.09 11.38
CA GLN A 135 -13.46 -14.30 10.62
C GLN A 135 -13.75 -14.01 9.14
N CYS A 136 -14.43 -12.92 8.83
CA CYS A 136 -14.86 -12.66 7.44
C CYS A 136 -13.85 -11.87 6.60
N CYS A 137 -12.87 -11.19 7.23
CA CYS A 137 -11.82 -10.44 6.51
C CYS A 137 -10.43 -10.96 6.85
N THR A 138 -10.00 -10.96 8.13
CA THR A 138 -8.65 -11.42 8.48
C THR A 138 -8.44 -12.90 8.11
N GLY A 139 -9.39 -13.77 8.42
CA GLY A 139 -9.31 -15.20 8.09
C GLY A 139 -9.07 -15.48 6.61
N PRO A 140 -9.96 -15.05 5.70
CA PRO A 140 -9.77 -15.26 4.27
C PRO A 140 -8.52 -14.58 3.68
N THR A 141 -8.17 -13.36 4.15
CA THR A 141 -6.93 -12.69 3.74
C THR A 141 -5.70 -13.52 4.09
N VAL A 142 -5.60 -13.99 5.33
CA VAL A 142 -4.50 -14.82 5.82
C VAL A 142 -4.46 -16.17 5.09
N ALA A 143 -5.61 -16.81 4.88
CA ALA A 143 -5.68 -18.06 4.13
C ALA A 143 -5.14 -17.89 2.71
N TRP A 144 -5.59 -16.86 2.00
CA TRP A 144 -5.12 -16.57 0.66
C TRP A 144 -3.60 -16.30 0.61
N VAL A 145 -3.06 -15.52 1.56
CA VAL A 145 -1.62 -15.24 1.65
C VAL A 145 -0.82 -16.52 1.89
N ARG A 146 -1.28 -17.41 2.78
CA ARG A 146 -0.61 -18.70 3.04
C ARG A 146 -0.55 -19.60 1.82
N GLU A 147 -1.61 -19.64 1.06
CA GLU A 147 -1.71 -20.49 -0.13
C GLU A 147 -0.91 -19.94 -1.30
N THR A 148 -0.88 -18.61 -1.45
CA THR A 148 -0.35 -17.96 -2.67
C THR A 148 1.04 -17.34 -2.48
N MET A 149 1.36 -16.83 -1.27
CA MET A 149 2.53 -15.97 -1.03
C MET A 149 3.24 -16.29 0.29
N ARG A 150 3.78 -17.50 0.45
CA ARG A 150 4.31 -17.99 1.73
C ARG A 150 5.42 -17.13 2.37
N ASP A 151 6.26 -16.49 1.55
CA ASP A 151 7.43 -15.75 2.02
C ASP A 151 7.22 -14.23 2.07
N VAL A 152 6.01 -13.75 1.78
CA VAL A 152 5.71 -12.31 1.81
C VAL A 152 5.74 -11.77 3.25
N LYS A 153 6.27 -10.56 3.42
CA LYS A 153 6.18 -9.85 4.69
C LYS A 153 4.75 -9.38 4.91
N PHE A 154 4.21 -9.69 6.08
CA PHE A 154 2.82 -9.40 6.42
C PHE A 154 2.74 -8.59 7.72
N ASN A 155 2.18 -7.39 7.65
CA ASN A 155 1.94 -6.53 8.80
C ASN A 155 0.47 -6.60 9.23
N LEU A 156 0.22 -7.20 10.39
CA LEU A 156 -1.10 -7.22 11.01
C LEU A 156 -1.26 -5.98 11.90
N MET A 157 -2.10 -5.04 11.47
CA MET A 157 -2.25 -3.75 12.11
C MET A 157 -3.50 -3.67 12.98
N PHE A 158 -3.37 -3.09 14.19
CA PHE A 158 -4.45 -2.97 15.18
C PHE A 158 -4.85 -1.53 15.49
N GLN A 159 -4.32 -0.56 14.75
CA GLN A 159 -4.58 0.87 14.97
C GLN A 159 -5.86 1.36 14.26
N TYR A 160 -6.85 0.49 14.09
CA TYR A 160 -8.14 0.91 13.56
C TYR A 160 -8.74 2.00 14.44
N THR A 161 -9.10 3.12 13.84
CA THR A 161 -9.83 4.21 14.47
C THR A 161 -11.11 4.46 13.69
N PRO A 162 -12.29 4.46 14.33
CA PRO A 162 -13.55 4.75 13.66
C PRO A 162 -13.57 6.24 13.25
N TYR A 163 -13.51 6.50 11.95
CA TYR A 163 -13.55 7.84 11.40
C TYR A 163 -14.56 7.90 10.26
N ASN A 164 -15.56 8.77 10.38
CA ASN A 164 -16.65 8.91 9.41
C ASN A 164 -17.40 7.59 9.10
N VAL A 165 -17.60 6.74 10.09
CA VAL A 165 -18.25 5.42 9.96
C VAL A 165 -19.53 5.32 10.77
N THR A 166 -20.21 6.45 11.05
CA THR A 166 -21.44 6.52 11.83
C THR A 166 -22.58 5.67 11.26
N ASP A 167 -22.61 5.49 9.93
CA ASP A 167 -23.60 4.68 9.22
C ASP A 167 -23.33 3.16 9.34
N TYR A 168 -22.25 2.78 10.00
CA TYR A 168 -21.81 1.38 10.18
C TYR A 168 -21.54 1.09 11.66
N PRO A 169 -22.59 0.94 12.49
CA PRO A 169 -22.44 0.77 13.95
C PRO A 169 -21.51 -0.36 14.35
N GLU A 170 -21.44 -1.43 13.55
CA GLU A 170 -20.61 -2.60 13.81
C GLU A 170 -19.11 -2.32 13.77
N ILE A 171 -18.68 -1.30 13.01
CA ILE A 171 -17.29 -0.85 12.95
C ILE A 171 -17.07 0.53 13.58
N ASN A 172 -18.13 1.17 14.11
CA ASN A 172 -18.00 2.47 14.79
C ASN A 172 -17.52 2.30 16.25
N ARG A 173 -16.46 1.55 16.44
CA ARG A 173 -15.79 1.29 17.71
C ARG A 173 -14.34 0.85 17.49
N PHE A 174 -13.54 0.84 18.52
CA PHE A 174 -12.19 0.26 18.47
C PHE A 174 -12.21 -1.26 18.47
N VAL A 175 -11.13 -1.86 17.98
CA VAL A 175 -10.89 -3.31 18.06
C VAL A 175 -10.65 -3.68 19.53
N SER A 176 -11.39 -4.66 20.03
CA SER A 176 -11.25 -5.18 21.39
C SER A 176 -10.00 -6.07 21.54
N ASP A 177 -9.55 -6.29 22.77
CA ASP A 177 -8.45 -7.21 23.06
C ASP A 177 -8.76 -8.66 22.67
N ALA A 178 -10.01 -9.07 22.75
CA ALA A 178 -10.44 -10.40 22.28
C ALA A 178 -10.26 -10.54 20.77
N GLU A 179 -10.70 -9.54 20.00
CA GLU A 179 -10.55 -9.51 18.55
C GLU A 179 -9.08 -9.41 18.12
N ARG A 180 -8.23 -8.66 18.86
CA ARG A 180 -6.78 -8.63 18.64
C ARG A 180 -6.15 -10.01 18.81
N ARG A 181 -6.49 -10.72 19.90
CA ARG A 181 -6.01 -12.10 20.14
C ARG A 181 -6.50 -13.06 19.05
N GLU A 182 -7.75 -12.96 18.65
CA GLU A 182 -8.33 -13.79 17.58
C GLU A 182 -7.60 -13.59 16.26
N ALA A 183 -7.45 -12.33 15.79
CA ALA A 183 -6.74 -12.00 14.57
C ALA A 183 -5.27 -12.44 14.61
N THR A 184 -4.59 -12.27 15.75
CA THR A 184 -3.22 -12.76 15.96
C THR A 184 -3.14 -14.28 15.85
N ASN A 185 -4.09 -15.01 16.42
CA ASN A 185 -4.13 -16.47 16.32
C ASN A 185 -4.37 -16.93 14.88
N ILE A 186 -5.25 -16.26 14.14
CA ILE A 186 -5.49 -16.54 12.72
C ILE A 186 -4.21 -16.33 11.91
N ALA A 187 -3.44 -15.30 12.21
CA ALA A 187 -2.22 -14.95 11.47
C ALA A 187 -0.97 -15.74 11.87
N LYS A 188 -1.04 -16.62 12.89
CA LYS A 188 0.08 -17.48 13.29
C LYS A 188 0.63 -18.26 12.09
N GLY A 189 1.96 -18.27 11.95
CA GLY A 189 2.66 -18.99 10.87
C GLY A 189 2.81 -18.18 9.58
N LEU A 190 2.37 -16.91 9.52
CA LEU A 190 2.83 -15.95 8.52
C LEU A 190 4.15 -15.30 8.97
N ASN A 191 4.90 -14.77 7.99
CA ASN A 191 6.09 -13.95 8.23
C ASN A 191 5.64 -12.56 8.71
N LEU A 192 5.26 -12.46 9.98
CA LEU A 192 4.79 -11.22 10.60
C LEU A 192 5.94 -10.27 10.91
N ILE A 193 5.71 -8.97 10.69
CA ILE A 193 6.61 -7.86 11.02
C ILE A 193 5.91 -6.82 11.87
#